data_b77610b065dd60da9861de0d8260682c
#
_entry.id   b77610b065dd60da9861de0d8260682c
#
_cell.length_a   1.000
_cell.length_b   1.000
_cell.length_c   1.000
_cell.angle_alpha   90.00
_cell.angle_beta   90.00
_cell.angle_gamma   90.00
#
_symmetry.space_group_name_H-M   'P 1'
#
loop_
_entity.id
_entity.type
_entity.pdbx_description
1 polymer ?
#
loop_
_entity_poly.entity_id
_entity_poly.type
_entity_poly.pdbx_seq_one_letter_code
_entity_poly.pdbx_strand_id
1 'polypeptide(L)'
;MDDYMFRYYIDECRVVDEATTYIEIFNYSDPFYNSCEEHPLTQDEFDNFLYRRGAFAPPDKMREGTKLLSGLRLVVQRNAKDKDTFMPKVISLPKSSYERMVRVLKLPFRAIETTSVVGPFFWCAYDQDDDDPHLQIVHRKSDVRKKGKTRGWEMMLSYSYKTNITTGFIKGTPSSDIVKTLDHARACAAQIGHPMLLPVIILSYDLSPANDQKQRDARDWLRRLENAVSLRDEVEQHEQYFQDGLLEVDGLNRDLVECHSHVMWKRPQAYWSLIKEMEKAMDRFLRKWNSMKTKDDFMSAPERMHRKEIDKLHRSMQARLEFYKVKVKGLENYIHTTLKRLKVQREALYNIMSQREARLNLEIAGEQRRIAHASKRDSTAMKTISLMGALFLPGTYLASVFSMTFFNFQTDAHPIVASQLWIYFAITVPVTAAIVGSWWWFDRRREAQYLLDDADLEKNIDKMEKDIMFHLRKRTMSKANTWNSITTPTSV
;
A
#
# COMPACT_ATOMS: atom_id res chain seq x y z
N MET A 1 -23.61 13.28 30.03
CA MET A 1 -22.40 13.48 29.21
C MET A 1 -22.70 13.09 27.77
N ASP A 2 -23.06 11.86 27.49
CA ASP A 2 -23.23 11.34 26.11
C ASP A 2 -24.31 12.08 25.30
N ASP A 3 -25.44 12.44 25.93
CA ASP A 3 -26.51 13.23 25.28
C ASP A 3 -26.03 14.62 24.83
N TYR A 4 -25.25 15.30 25.65
CA TYR A 4 -24.68 16.62 25.29
C TYR A 4 -23.71 16.51 24.11
N MET A 5 -22.81 15.53 24.17
CA MET A 5 -21.85 15.29 23.08
C MET A 5 -22.54 14.90 21.78
N PHE A 6 -23.58 14.08 21.87
CA PHE A 6 -24.39 13.69 20.72
C PHE A 6 -25.03 14.90 20.02
N ARG A 7 -25.67 15.81 20.77
CA ARG A 7 -26.26 17.05 20.22
C ARG A 7 -25.19 17.94 19.59
N TYR A 8 -24.10 18.14 20.31
CA TYR A 8 -22.96 18.93 19.80
C TYR A 8 -22.46 18.39 18.44
N TYR A 9 -22.25 17.08 18.31
CA TYR A 9 -21.79 16.49 17.06
C TYR A 9 -22.86 16.52 15.94
N ILE A 10 -24.15 16.35 16.25
CA ILE A 10 -25.22 16.51 15.27
C ILE A 10 -25.22 17.91 14.67
N ASP A 11 -25.05 18.93 15.51
CA ASP A 11 -25.04 20.33 15.04
C ASP A 11 -23.89 20.62 14.09
N GLU A 12 -22.77 19.94 14.27
CA GLU A 12 -21.62 20.04 13.36
C GLU A 12 -21.75 19.20 12.08
N CYS A 13 -22.70 18.26 12.04
CA CYS A 13 -22.85 17.38 10.88
C CYS A 13 -23.47 18.08 9.68
N ARG A 14 -22.93 17.74 8.49
CA ARG A 14 -23.59 18.00 7.21
C ARG A 14 -24.59 16.89 6.90
N VAL A 15 -25.71 17.27 6.30
CA VAL A 15 -26.75 16.33 5.86
C VAL A 15 -26.57 16.02 4.38
N VAL A 16 -26.66 14.76 4.02
CA VAL A 16 -26.83 14.27 2.66
C VAL A 16 -28.15 13.53 2.56
N ASP A 17 -28.74 13.49 1.38
CA ASP A 17 -30.01 12.79 1.16
C ASP A 17 -29.77 11.39 0.58
N GLU A 18 -30.36 10.38 1.22
CA GLU A 18 -30.26 8.98 0.79
C GLU A 18 -31.64 8.32 0.85
N ALA A 19 -31.94 7.51 -0.15
CA ALA A 19 -33.18 6.76 -0.19
C ALA A 19 -33.28 5.81 1.02
N THR A 20 -34.35 5.95 1.79
CA THR A 20 -34.58 5.21 3.03
C THR A 20 -35.69 4.18 2.84
N THR A 21 -35.46 3.00 3.39
CA THR A 21 -36.45 1.90 3.48
C THR A 21 -36.57 1.46 4.93
N TYR A 22 -37.55 0.67 5.27
CA TYR A 22 -37.61 -0.03 6.55
C TYR A 22 -37.67 -1.54 6.33
N ILE A 23 -37.22 -2.26 7.35
CA ILE A 23 -37.40 -3.71 7.47
C ILE A 23 -38.00 -3.99 8.83
N GLU A 24 -39.13 -4.70 8.84
CA GLU A 24 -39.76 -5.23 10.05
C GLU A 24 -39.93 -6.74 9.94
N ILE A 25 -39.44 -7.46 10.93
CA ILE A 25 -39.60 -8.91 11.06
C ILE A 25 -40.07 -9.18 12.47
N PHE A 26 -41.19 -9.87 12.63
CA PHE A 26 -41.74 -10.25 13.92
C PHE A 26 -42.01 -11.74 13.94
N ASN A 27 -41.62 -12.40 15.02
CA ASN A 27 -41.88 -13.79 15.29
C ASN A 27 -42.77 -13.90 16.54
N TYR A 28 -43.93 -14.49 16.38
CA TYR A 28 -44.87 -14.73 17.45
C TYR A 28 -44.90 -16.19 17.86
N SER A 29 -45.54 -16.49 19.02
CA SER A 29 -45.76 -17.87 19.48
C SER A 29 -46.71 -18.65 18.58
N ASP A 30 -47.60 -17.99 17.89
CA ASP A 30 -48.37 -18.53 16.77
C ASP A 30 -47.78 -18.06 15.46
N PRO A 31 -47.19 -18.98 14.63
CA PRO A 31 -46.54 -18.62 13.38
C PRO A 31 -47.41 -17.94 12.35
N PHE A 32 -48.73 -18.01 12.50
CA PHE A 32 -49.70 -17.33 11.61
C PHE A 32 -49.51 -15.82 11.62
N TYR A 33 -49.05 -15.24 12.73
CA TYR A 33 -48.84 -13.81 12.88
C TYR A 33 -47.42 -13.36 12.55
N ASN A 34 -46.53 -14.29 12.15
CA ASN A 34 -45.18 -13.93 11.75
C ASN A 34 -45.21 -13.02 10.51
N SER A 35 -44.44 -11.95 10.56
CA SER A 35 -44.33 -10.99 9.46
C SER A 35 -42.90 -10.73 9.06
N CYS A 36 -42.68 -10.47 7.78
CA CYS A 36 -41.39 -10.03 7.23
C CYS A 36 -41.68 -9.03 6.11
N GLU A 37 -41.51 -7.77 6.40
CA GLU A 37 -41.88 -6.66 5.52
C GLU A 37 -40.66 -5.79 5.22
N GLU A 38 -40.59 -5.29 3.99
CA GLU A 38 -39.62 -4.32 3.55
C GLU A 38 -40.26 -3.40 2.50
N HIS A 39 -40.32 -2.11 2.82
CA HIS A 39 -40.87 -1.10 1.92
C HIS A 39 -40.09 0.22 2.01
N PRO A 40 -40.21 1.11 1.01
CA PRO A 40 -39.72 2.48 1.12
C PRO A 40 -40.35 3.18 2.34
N LEU A 41 -39.55 4.00 3.02
CA LEU A 41 -39.99 4.79 4.17
C LEU A 41 -39.92 6.28 3.78
N THR A 42 -41.09 6.87 3.63
CA THR A 42 -41.21 8.29 3.32
C THR A 42 -40.97 9.13 4.57
N GLN A 43 -40.71 10.43 4.37
CA GLN A 43 -40.44 11.33 5.48
C GLN A 43 -41.70 11.54 6.36
N ASP A 44 -42.89 11.50 5.75
CA ASP A 44 -44.16 11.64 6.44
C ASP A 44 -44.50 10.41 7.30
N GLU A 45 -44.12 9.23 6.86
CA GLU A 45 -44.35 7.97 7.57
C GLU A 45 -43.26 7.67 8.59
N PHE A 46 -42.13 8.41 8.56
CA PHE A 46 -40.98 8.15 9.41
C PHE A 46 -41.30 8.14 10.92
N ASP A 47 -42.09 9.13 11.36
CA ASP A 47 -42.51 9.21 12.75
C ASP A 47 -43.53 8.10 13.10
N ASN A 48 -44.41 7.73 12.18
CA ASN A 48 -45.35 6.61 12.39
C ASN A 48 -44.59 5.29 12.56
N PHE A 49 -43.56 5.07 11.73
CA PHE A 49 -42.67 3.93 11.90
C PHE A 49 -41.96 3.95 13.25
N LEU A 50 -41.33 5.06 13.65
CA LEU A 50 -40.61 5.14 14.91
C LEU A 50 -41.49 4.81 16.11
N TYR A 51 -42.69 5.44 16.19
CA TYR A 51 -43.60 5.32 17.33
C TYR A 51 -44.60 4.17 17.22
N ARG A 52 -44.48 3.31 16.20
CA ARG A 52 -45.42 2.19 15.93
C ARG A 52 -46.87 2.62 15.86
N ARG A 53 -47.16 3.61 15.03
CA ARG A 53 -48.50 4.16 14.83
C ARG A 53 -49.04 3.82 13.43
N GLY A 54 -50.39 3.86 13.27
CA GLY A 54 -51.02 3.61 11.99
C GLY A 54 -50.72 2.22 11.44
N ALA A 55 -50.19 2.14 10.22
CA ALA A 55 -49.82 0.87 9.58
C ALA A 55 -48.74 0.06 10.32
N PHE A 56 -47.94 0.71 11.16
CA PHE A 56 -46.89 0.08 11.95
C PHE A 56 -47.32 -0.34 13.37
N ALA A 57 -48.61 -0.15 13.71
CA ALA A 57 -49.16 -0.57 14.98
C ALA A 57 -49.14 -2.12 15.11
N PRO A 58 -49.00 -2.66 16.33
CA PRO A 58 -49.19 -4.09 16.52
C PRO A 58 -50.61 -4.52 16.06
N PRO A 59 -50.81 -5.76 15.61
CA PRO A 59 -52.11 -6.25 15.23
C PRO A 59 -53.11 -6.15 16.39
N ASP A 60 -54.23 -5.49 16.17
CA ASP A 60 -55.27 -5.23 17.20
C ASP A 60 -55.99 -6.49 17.67
N LYS A 61 -56.06 -7.51 16.82
CA LYS A 61 -56.78 -8.77 17.09
C LYS A 61 -55.84 -9.97 16.94
N MET A 62 -55.23 -10.36 18.02
CA MET A 62 -54.50 -11.61 18.09
C MET A 62 -55.28 -12.64 18.90
N ARG A 63 -55.09 -13.95 18.63
CA ARG A 63 -55.65 -15.02 19.45
C ARG A 63 -55.17 -14.92 20.89
N GLU A 64 -56.04 -15.22 21.84
CA GLU A 64 -55.64 -15.22 23.24
C GLU A 64 -54.41 -16.11 23.48
N GLY A 65 -53.44 -15.61 24.25
CA GLY A 65 -52.21 -16.32 24.55
C GLY A 65 -51.11 -16.18 23.49
N THR A 66 -51.33 -15.47 22.37
CA THR A 66 -50.28 -15.18 21.39
C THR A 66 -49.33 -14.13 21.96
N LYS A 67 -48.01 -14.45 22.02
CA LYS A 67 -46.96 -13.56 22.51
C LYS A 67 -45.94 -13.31 21.43
N LEU A 68 -45.38 -12.10 21.43
CA LEU A 68 -44.21 -11.76 20.63
C LEU A 68 -42.99 -12.47 21.19
N LEU A 69 -42.28 -13.28 20.41
CA LEU A 69 -41.09 -14.00 20.80
C LEU A 69 -39.83 -13.22 20.46
N SER A 70 -39.77 -12.61 19.30
CA SER A 70 -38.64 -11.77 18.85
C SER A 70 -39.04 -10.83 17.74
N GLY A 71 -38.28 -9.74 17.58
CA GLY A 71 -38.52 -8.79 16.51
C GLY A 71 -37.22 -8.10 16.04
N LEU A 72 -37.28 -7.65 14.79
CA LEU A 72 -36.24 -6.81 14.18
C LEU A 72 -36.92 -5.64 13.48
N ARG A 73 -36.48 -4.43 13.81
CA ARG A 73 -37.01 -3.18 13.22
C ARG A 73 -35.85 -2.31 12.79
N LEU A 74 -35.70 -2.09 11.51
CA LEU A 74 -34.54 -1.39 10.95
C LEU A 74 -34.98 -0.24 10.04
N VAL A 75 -34.35 0.91 10.21
CA VAL A 75 -34.26 1.95 9.19
C VAL A 75 -33.06 1.65 8.31
N VAL A 76 -33.26 1.55 7.02
CA VAL A 76 -32.25 1.01 6.11
C VAL A 76 -32.00 1.93 4.92
N GLN A 77 -30.73 2.18 4.61
CA GLN A 77 -30.25 2.86 3.41
C GLN A 77 -29.26 1.95 2.67
N ARG A 78 -29.80 0.96 1.95
CA ARG A 78 -28.99 -0.10 1.32
C ARG A 78 -28.21 0.32 0.08
N ASN A 79 -28.57 1.45 -0.55
CA ASN A 79 -28.05 1.92 -1.82
C ASN A 79 -27.54 3.37 -1.71
N ALA A 80 -26.81 3.68 -0.66
CA ALA A 80 -26.26 5.00 -0.46
C ALA A 80 -25.36 5.38 -1.66
N LYS A 81 -25.72 6.49 -2.35
CA LYS A 81 -25.11 6.92 -3.62
C LYS A 81 -24.27 8.18 -3.49
N ASP A 82 -24.56 9.01 -2.50
CA ASP A 82 -23.82 10.24 -2.29
C ASP A 82 -22.35 9.92 -2.01
N LYS A 83 -21.45 10.62 -2.70
CA LYS A 83 -19.99 10.41 -2.59
C LYS A 83 -19.44 10.66 -1.19
N ASP A 84 -20.11 11.51 -0.42
CA ASP A 84 -19.68 11.98 0.88
C ASP A 84 -20.42 11.28 2.03
N THR A 85 -21.35 10.36 1.75
CA THR A 85 -22.22 9.71 2.75
C THR A 85 -21.48 9.00 3.89
N PHE A 86 -20.20 8.63 3.68
CA PHE A 86 -19.31 8.03 4.70
C PHE A 86 -18.15 8.93 5.11
N MET A 87 -18.20 10.21 4.75
CA MET A 87 -17.20 11.17 5.21
C MET A 87 -17.41 11.49 6.70
N PRO A 88 -16.36 11.90 7.41
CA PRO A 88 -16.48 12.39 8.78
C PRO A 88 -17.51 13.52 8.89
N LYS A 89 -18.28 13.52 9.98
CA LYS A 89 -19.31 14.53 10.25
C LYS A 89 -20.39 14.64 9.16
N VAL A 90 -20.77 13.52 8.54
CA VAL A 90 -21.86 13.45 7.57
C VAL A 90 -22.91 12.45 8.05
N ILE A 91 -24.16 12.90 8.06
CA ILE A 91 -25.34 12.08 8.36
C ILE A 91 -26.28 12.06 7.14
N SER A 92 -27.05 11.00 6.98
CA SER A 92 -27.87 10.76 5.78
C SER A 92 -29.37 10.85 6.05
N LEU A 93 -29.75 11.53 7.10
CA LEU A 93 -31.12 11.91 7.45
C LEU A 93 -31.11 13.38 7.91
N PRO A 94 -32.25 14.11 7.82
CA PRO A 94 -32.38 15.42 8.45
C PRO A 94 -32.01 15.34 9.94
N LYS A 95 -31.29 16.36 10.48
CA LYS A 95 -30.80 16.35 11.86
C LYS A 95 -31.87 16.00 12.87
N SER A 96 -33.05 16.60 12.77
CA SER A 96 -34.19 16.34 13.67
C SER A 96 -34.70 14.90 13.57
N SER A 97 -34.76 14.33 12.37
CA SER A 97 -35.19 12.94 12.15
C SER A 97 -34.14 11.95 12.65
N TYR A 98 -32.85 12.26 12.43
CA TYR A 98 -31.74 11.46 12.94
C TYR A 98 -31.72 11.44 14.49
N GLU A 99 -31.87 12.60 15.12
CA GLU A 99 -31.93 12.70 16.59
C GLU A 99 -33.12 11.91 17.16
N ARG A 100 -34.33 12.09 16.56
CA ARG A 100 -35.51 11.33 17.00
C ARG A 100 -35.32 9.83 16.84
N MET A 101 -34.82 9.38 15.69
CA MET A 101 -34.53 7.97 15.44
C MET A 101 -33.61 7.38 16.52
N VAL A 102 -32.50 8.05 16.79
CA VAL A 102 -31.53 7.57 17.79
C VAL A 102 -32.16 7.48 19.19
N ARG A 103 -32.98 8.47 19.58
CA ARG A 103 -33.66 8.49 20.89
C ARG A 103 -34.75 7.45 21.01
N VAL A 104 -35.66 7.39 20.01
CA VAL A 104 -36.82 6.50 20.07
C VAL A 104 -36.40 5.03 19.95
N LEU A 105 -35.46 4.71 19.07
CA LEU A 105 -34.95 3.36 18.90
C LEU A 105 -33.85 3.00 19.92
N LYS A 106 -33.57 3.87 20.89
CA LYS A 106 -32.52 3.67 21.94
C LYS A 106 -31.15 3.34 21.34
N LEU A 107 -30.81 3.91 20.17
CA LEU A 107 -29.54 3.67 19.51
C LEU A 107 -28.37 4.33 20.27
N PRO A 108 -27.13 3.84 20.10
CA PRO A 108 -25.99 4.37 20.82
C PRO A 108 -25.65 5.81 20.39
N PHE A 109 -25.68 6.78 21.29
CA PHE A 109 -25.28 8.16 21.03
C PHE A 109 -23.86 8.29 20.50
N ARG A 110 -22.96 7.42 20.98
CA ARG A 110 -21.55 7.37 20.58
C ARG A 110 -21.32 6.98 19.11
N ALA A 111 -22.34 6.47 18.43
CA ALA A 111 -22.22 6.07 17.04
C ALA A 111 -21.83 7.23 16.12
N ILE A 112 -22.29 8.46 16.41
CA ILE A 112 -21.95 9.65 15.64
C ILE A 112 -20.44 9.97 15.64
N GLU A 113 -19.77 9.72 16.76
CA GLU A 113 -18.31 9.92 16.89
C GLU A 113 -17.53 8.95 16.00
N THR A 114 -18.11 7.79 15.72
CA THR A 114 -17.47 6.77 14.88
C THR A 114 -17.43 7.13 13.39
N THR A 115 -18.12 8.19 12.97
CA THR A 115 -18.09 8.67 11.57
C THR A 115 -16.67 8.99 11.08
N SER A 116 -15.75 9.32 11.98
CA SER A 116 -14.35 9.62 11.70
C SER A 116 -13.42 8.39 11.72
N VAL A 117 -13.91 7.22 12.14
CA VAL A 117 -13.09 6.01 12.27
C VAL A 117 -12.86 5.37 10.90
N VAL A 118 -11.60 5.08 10.59
CA VAL A 118 -11.19 4.44 9.34
C VAL A 118 -10.96 2.94 9.56
N GLY A 119 -11.50 2.11 8.66
CA GLY A 119 -11.38 0.65 8.73
C GLY A 119 -12.54 -0.02 9.49
N PRO A 120 -12.40 -1.31 9.80
CA PRO A 120 -13.43 -2.05 10.53
C PRO A 120 -13.44 -1.64 12.00
N PHE A 121 -14.62 -1.33 12.51
CA PHE A 121 -14.85 -0.92 13.91
C PHE A 121 -16.05 -1.67 14.48
N PHE A 122 -15.91 -2.18 15.70
CA PHE A 122 -16.99 -2.81 16.46
C PHE A 122 -16.92 -2.34 17.92
N TRP A 123 -18.09 -1.95 18.45
CA TRP A 123 -18.25 -1.60 19.83
C TRP A 123 -19.61 -2.10 20.34
N CYS A 124 -19.65 -2.54 21.60
CA CYS A 124 -20.86 -3.00 22.25
C CYS A 124 -20.84 -2.65 23.72
N ALA A 125 -21.95 -2.15 24.24
CA ALA A 125 -22.14 -1.91 25.68
C ALA A 125 -23.64 -1.98 26.04
N TYR A 126 -23.93 -1.99 27.34
CA TYR A 126 -25.27 -1.68 27.81
C TYR A 126 -25.47 -0.16 27.86
N ASP A 127 -26.72 0.28 27.64
CA ASP A 127 -27.12 1.62 28.01
C ASP A 127 -27.25 1.75 29.57
N GLN A 128 -27.56 2.96 30.00
CA GLN A 128 -27.71 3.28 31.43
C GLN A 128 -29.17 3.23 31.92
N ASP A 129 -30.08 2.63 31.16
CA ASP A 129 -31.47 2.47 31.55
C ASP A 129 -31.62 1.20 32.38
N ASP A 130 -31.89 1.37 33.65
CA ASP A 130 -32.00 0.25 34.59
C ASP A 130 -33.34 -0.49 34.47
N ASP A 131 -34.39 0.19 34.01
CA ASP A 131 -35.74 -0.37 33.87
C ASP A 131 -35.89 -1.23 32.60
N ASP A 132 -35.27 -0.83 31.50
CA ASP A 132 -35.23 -1.54 30.25
C ASP A 132 -33.82 -1.48 29.62
N PRO A 133 -32.85 -2.23 30.17
CA PRO A 133 -31.48 -2.18 29.70
C PRO A 133 -31.38 -2.71 28.27
N HIS A 134 -30.79 -1.88 27.38
CA HIS A 134 -30.56 -2.24 26.00
C HIS A 134 -29.11 -2.63 25.76
N LEU A 135 -28.89 -3.65 24.96
CA LEU A 135 -27.56 -3.96 24.42
C LEU A 135 -27.35 -3.16 23.14
N GLN A 136 -26.51 -2.13 23.24
CA GLN A 136 -26.18 -1.23 22.13
C GLN A 136 -24.97 -1.72 21.36
N ILE A 137 -25.03 -1.71 20.03
CA ILE A 137 -23.96 -2.18 19.14
C ILE A 137 -23.72 -1.13 18.08
N VAL A 138 -22.45 -0.81 17.84
CA VAL A 138 -21.98 -0.06 16.67
C VAL A 138 -21.03 -0.96 15.88
N HIS A 139 -21.34 -1.21 14.64
CA HIS A 139 -20.46 -1.96 13.74
C HIS A 139 -20.38 -1.24 12.41
N ARG A 140 -19.18 -0.85 12.01
CA ARG A 140 -19.01 -0.10 10.76
C ARG A 140 -17.70 -0.39 10.07
N LYS A 141 -17.63 -0.05 8.81
CA LYS A 141 -16.42 -0.06 8.00
C LYS A 141 -16.53 1.01 6.94
N SER A 142 -15.58 1.92 6.92
CA SER A 142 -15.43 2.90 5.84
C SER A 142 -14.05 2.74 5.21
N ASP A 143 -13.99 2.73 3.89
CA ASP A 143 -12.76 2.67 3.13
C ASP A 143 -12.70 3.90 2.20
N VAL A 144 -11.64 4.70 2.30
CA VAL A 144 -11.37 5.78 1.35
C VAL A 144 -10.85 5.17 0.05
N ARG A 145 -11.54 5.39 -1.06
CA ARG A 145 -11.09 4.94 -2.37
C ARG A 145 -10.07 5.90 -2.99
N LYS A 146 -9.17 5.34 -3.82
CA LYS A 146 -8.43 6.10 -4.83
C LYS A 146 -9.44 6.91 -5.64
N LYS A 147 -9.36 8.26 -5.67
CA LYS A 147 -10.27 9.24 -6.29
C LYS A 147 -11.33 9.87 -5.37
N GLY A 148 -11.16 9.85 -4.06
CA GLY A 148 -12.02 10.63 -3.14
C GLY A 148 -13.44 10.09 -2.93
N LYS A 149 -13.78 8.91 -3.44
CA LYS A 149 -15.07 8.27 -3.16
C LYS A 149 -14.95 7.35 -1.95
N THR A 150 -15.73 7.58 -0.90
CA THR A 150 -15.85 6.69 0.25
C THR A 150 -16.72 5.50 -0.10
N ARG A 151 -16.25 4.32 0.30
CA ARG A 151 -17.05 3.10 0.33
C ARG A 151 -17.23 2.69 1.76
N GLY A 152 -18.35 2.08 2.08
CA GLY A 152 -18.51 1.55 3.41
C GLY A 152 -19.91 1.10 3.71
N TRP A 153 -20.06 0.75 4.95
CA TRP A 153 -21.33 0.47 5.57
C TRP A 153 -21.23 0.82 7.07
N GLU A 154 -22.37 1.11 7.65
CA GLU A 154 -22.51 1.32 9.09
C GLU A 154 -23.80 0.66 9.59
N MET A 155 -23.74 0.19 10.83
CA MET A 155 -24.82 -0.49 11.52
C MET A 155 -24.84 -0.02 12.96
N MET A 156 -25.95 0.54 13.39
CA MET A 156 -26.24 0.87 14.79
C MET A 156 -27.42 0.03 15.22
N LEU A 157 -27.26 -0.75 16.26
CA LEU A 157 -28.32 -1.63 16.78
C LEU A 157 -28.52 -1.41 18.26
N SER A 158 -29.75 -1.63 18.70
CA SER A 158 -30.15 -1.63 20.10
C SER A 158 -31.10 -2.79 20.34
N TYR A 159 -30.81 -3.65 21.30
CA TYR A 159 -31.64 -4.82 21.64
C TYR A 159 -32.22 -4.66 23.03
N SER A 160 -33.55 -4.69 23.12
CA SER A 160 -34.29 -4.70 24.40
C SER A 160 -34.46 -6.12 24.90
N TYR A 161 -34.01 -6.38 26.14
CA TYR A 161 -34.24 -7.67 26.81
C TYR A 161 -35.68 -7.87 27.26
N LYS A 162 -36.45 -6.77 27.43
CA LYS A 162 -37.84 -6.80 27.84
C LYS A 162 -38.76 -7.25 26.72
N THR A 163 -38.51 -6.78 25.51
CA THR A 163 -39.35 -7.05 24.34
C THR A 163 -38.78 -8.07 23.38
N ASN A 164 -37.50 -8.44 23.51
CA ASN A 164 -36.72 -9.26 22.57
C ASN A 164 -36.70 -8.68 21.15
N ILE A 165 -36.78 -7.35 21.03
CA ILE A 165 -36.76 -6.65 19.75
C ILE A 165 -35.37 -6.01 19.57
N THR A 166 -34.77 -6.23 18.40
CA THR A 166 -33.63 -5.46 17.92
C THR A 166 -34.11 -4.31 17.05
N THR A 167 -33.79 -3.11 17.42
CA THR A 167 -34.01 -1.90 16.61
C THR A 167 -32.70 -1.42 16.02
N GLY A 168 -32.73 -0.73 14.86
CA GLY A 168 -31.47 -0.26 14.32
C GLY A 168 -31.58 0.68 13.13
N PHE A 169 -30.42 1.25 12.79
CA PHE A 169 -30.17 1.97 11.56
C PHE A 169 -29.00 1.32 10.82
N ILE A 170 -29.20 1.06 9.54
CA ILE A 170 -28.19 0.42 8.68
C ILE A 170 -28.04 1.22 7.40
N LYS A 171 -26.80 1.57 7.06
CA LYS A 171 -26.47 2.26 5.80
C LYS A 171 -25.32 1.56 5.09
N GLY A 172 -25.42 1.43 3.76
CA GLY A 172 -24.36 0.84 2.96
C GLY A 172 -24.39 1.26 1.51
N THR A 173 -23.21 1.28 0.87
CA THR A 173 -23.11 1.46 -0.57
C THR A 173 -23.58 0.19 -1.32
N PRO A 174 -24.05 0.29 -2.58
CA PRO A 174 -24.46 -0.87 -3.37
C PRO A 174 -23.38 -1.96 -3.51
N SER A 175 -22.14 -1.56 -3.42
CA SER A 175 -20.96 -2.44 -3.52
C SER A 175 -20.48 -2.98 -2.16
N SER A 176 -21.16 -2.63 -1.06
CA SER A 176 -20.87 -3.18 0.26
C SER A 176 -21.57 -4.51 0.48
N ASP A 177 -21.19 -5.22 1.52
CA ASP A 177 -21.82 -6.51 1.86
C ASP A 177 -23.17 -6.34 2.61
N ILE A 178 -23.68 -5.10 2.78
CA ILE A 178 -24.93 -4.82 3.48
C ILE A 178 -26.13 -5.47 2.78
N VAL A 179 -26.22 -5.35 1.45
CA VAL A 179 -27.35 -5.92 0.70
C VAL A 179 -27.45 -7.43 0.95
N LYS A 180 -26.34 -8.14 0.79
CA LYS A 180 -26.26 -9.59 1.07
C LYS A 180 -26.57 -9.92 2.52
N THR A 181 -26.14 -9.05 3.45
CA THR A 181 -26.39 -9.22 4.90
C THR A 181 -27.88 -9.14 5.20
N LEU A 182 -28.58 -8.17 4.64
CA LEU A 182 -30.02 -8.00 4.83
C LEU A 182 -30.81 -9.13 4.20
N ASP A 183 -30.45 -9.54 2.98
CA ASP A 183 -31.08 -10.69 2.31
C ASP A 183 -30.88 -11.98 3.11
N HIS A 184 -29.68 -12.19 3.67
CA HIS A 184 -29.41 -13.34 4.55
C HIS A 184 -30.22 -13.25 5.85
N ALA A 185 -30.33 -12.07 6.47
CA ALA A 185 -31.14 -11.89 7.68
C ALA A 185 -32.62 -12.22 7.43
N ARG A 186 -33.18 -11.83 6.28
CA ARG A 186 -34.55 -12.18 5.86
C ARG A 186 -34.71 -13.69 5.65
N ALA A 187 -33.73 -14.33 5.01
CA ALA A 187 -33.74 -15.79 4.85
C ALA A 187 -33.67 -16.53 6.20
N CYS A 188 -33.07 -15.90 7.22
CA CYS A 188 -32.98 -16.42 8.60
C CYS A 188 -34.00 -15.73 9.53
N ALA A 189 -35.17 -15.32 9.05
CA ALA A 189 -36.17 -14.58 9.82
C ALA A 189 -36.54 -15.25 11.17
N ALA A 190 -36.56 -16.56 11.25
CA ALA A 190 -36.77 -17.28 12.50
C ALA A 190 -35.68 -17.08 13.57
N GLN A 191 -34.49 -16.64 13.18
CA GLN A 191 -33.32 -16.52 14.05
C GLN A 191 -33.02 -15.09 14.50
N ILE A 192 -33.83 -14.11 14.14
CA ILE A 192 -33.59 -12.69 14.39
C ILE A 192 -33.58 -12.28 15.89
N GLY A 193 -34.01 -13.15 16.78
CA GLY A 193 -34.06 -12.90 18.21
C GLY A 193 -32.70 -12.72 18.90
N HIS A 194 -31.59 -12.92 18.20
CA HIS A 194 -30.25 -12.72 18.75
C HIS A 194 -29.60 -11.44 18.20
N PRO A 195 -29.22 -10.46 19.05
CA PRO A 195 -28.73 -9.14 18.61
C PRO A 195 -27.42 -9.21 17.81
N MET A 196 -26.60 -10.25 18.02
CA MET A 196 -25.33 -10.43 17.30
C MET A 196 -25.49 -11.11 15.94
N LEU A 197 -26.71 -11.48 15.52
CA LEU A 197 -26.91 -12.17 14.23
C LEU A 197 -26.44 -11.30 13.06
N LEU A 198 -26.93 -10.08 12.94
CA LEU A 198 -26.53 -9.15 11.87
C LEU A 198 -25.02 -8.83 11.87
N PRO A 199 -24.40 -8.47 13.01
CA PRO A 199 -22.95 -8.29 13.09
C PRO A 199 -22.14 -9.51 12.65
N VAL A 200 -22.55 -10.73 12.99
CA VAL A 200 -21.85 -11.95 12.60
C VAL A 200 -22.04 -12.28 11.12
N ILE A 201 -23.24 -12.03 10.57
CA ILE A 201 -23.51 -12.22 9.14
C ILE A 201 -22.61 -11.29 8.31
N ILE A 202 -22.56 -9.99 8.61
CA ILE A 202 -21.74 -9.06 7.83
C ILE A 202 -20.24 -9.35 7.94
N LEU A 203 -19.77 -9.76 9.13
CA LEU A 203 -18.40 -10.23 9.30
C LEU A 203 -18.12 -11.45 8.41
N SER A 204 -19.10 -12.35 8.28
CA SER A 204 -18.98 -13.56 7.45
C SER A 204 -18.80 -13.23 5.97
N TYR A 205 -19.50 -12.24 5.47
CA TYR A 205 -19.31 -11.74 4.10
C TYR A 205 -18.00 -10.98 3.94
N ASP A 206 -17.62 -10.18 4.92
CA ASP A 206 -16.37 -9.43 4.88
C ASP A 206 -15.13 -10.34 4.97
N LEU A 207 -15.22 -11.51 5.61
CA LEU A 207 -14.19 -12.55 5.65
C LEU A 207 -14.48 -13.72 4.70
N SER A 208 -15.24 -13.49 3.64
CA SER A 208 -15.64 -14.50 2.67
C SER A 208 -14.46 -15.13 1.90
N PRO A 209 -14.64 -16.31 1.26
CA PRO A 209 -13.61 -16.93 0.44
C PRO A 209 -13.11 -16.08 -0.72
N ALA A 210 -13.91 -15.13 -1.24
CA ALA A 210 -13.48 -14.19 -2.27
C ALA A 210 -12.30 -13.31 -1.82
N ASN A 211 -12.15 -13.08 -0.51
CA ASN A 211 -11.00 -12.38 0.03
C ASN A 211 -9.74 -13.27 0.07
N ASP A 212 -9.92 -14.57 0.27
CA ASP A 212 -8.82 -15.53 0.23
C ASP A 212 -8.28 -15.68 -1.18
N GLN A 213 -9.16 -15.59 -2.20
CA GLN A 213 -8.76 -15.61 -3.61
C GLN A 213 -7.84 -14.43 -3.93
N LYS A 214 -8.13 -13.23 -3.46
CA LYS A 214 -7.23 -12.07 -3.66
C LYS A 214 -5.84 -12.27 -3.06
N GLN A 215 -5.75 -13.00 -1.95
CA GLN A 215 -4.45 -13.35 -1.36
C GLN A 215 -3.71 -14.41 -2.19
N ARG A 216 -4.43 -15.36 -2.78
CA ARG A 216 -3.85 -16.33 -3.72
C ARG A 216 -3.32 -15.62 -4.96
N ASP A 217 -4.10 -14.72 -5.55
CA ASP A 217 -3.71 -13.94 -6.72
C ASP A 217 -2.43 -13.11 -6.45
N ALA A 218 -2.35 -12.46 -5.28
CA ALA A 218 -1.15 -11.73 -4.87
C ALA A 218 0.06 -12.64 -4.70
N ARG A 219 -0.14 -13.87 -4.18
CA ARG A 219 0.91 -14.88 -4.06
C ARG A 219 1.41 -15.38 -5.41
N ASP A 220 0.50 -15.64 -6.33
CA ASP A 220 0.84 -16.12 -7.66
C ASP A 220 1.52 -15.04 -8.49
N TRP A 221 1.14 -13.78 -8.26
CA TRP A 221 1.88 -12.63 -8.79
C TRP A 221 3.30 -12.54 -8.22
N LEU A 222 3.45 -12.68 -6.89
CA LEU A 222 4.78 -12.69 -6.28
C LEU A 222 5.66 -13.81 -6.84
N ARG A 223 5.12 -15.01 -7.08
CA ARG A 223 5.88 -16.10 -7.70
C ARG A 223 6.41 -15.75 -9.09
N ARG A 224 5.57 -15.09 -9.91
CA ARG A 224 6.00 -14.61 -11.23
C ARG A 224 7.12 -13.59 -11.12
N LEU A 225 7.03 -12.65 -10.17
CA LEU A 225 8.09 -11.66 -9.92
C LEU A 225 9.38 -12.33 -9.42
N GLU A 226 9.28 -13.31 -8.53
CA GLU A 226 10.44 -14.08 -8.05
C GLU A 226 11.13 -14.85 -9.19
N ASN A 227 10.35 -15.48 -10.07
CA ASN A 227 10.90 -16.16 -11.23
C ASN A 227 11.61 -15.17 -12.17
N ALA A 228 11.00 -14.00 -12.44
CA ALA A 228 11.63 -12.96 -13.26
C ALA A 228 12.96 -12.46 -12.67
N VAL A 229 13.06 -12.32 -11.34
CA VAL A 229 14.32 -11.94 -10.68
C VAL A 229 15.36 -13.04 -10.71
N SER A 230 14.95 -14.32 -10.58
CA SER A 230 15.83 -15.49 -10.52
C SER A 230 16.38 -15.90 -11.87
N LEU A 231 15.58 -15.77 -12.94
CA LEU A 231 15.88 -16.20 -14.30
C LEU A 231 16.44 -15.07 -15.17
N ARG A 232 17.09 -14.11 -14.55
CA ARG A 232 17.62 -12.90 -15.21
C ARG A 232 18.52 -13.17 -16.45
N ASP A 233 19.12 -14.34 -16.54
CA ASP A 233 20.03 -14.74 -17.63
C ASP A 233 19.37 -15.75 -18.62
N GLU A 234 18.17 -16.24 -18.31
CA GLU A 234 17.41 -17.17 -19.18
C GLU A 234 16.32 -16.43 -19.96
N VAL A 235 16.58 -16.17 -21.24
CA VAL A 235 15.82 -15.26 -22.10
C VAL A 235 14.47 -15.83 -22.55
N GLU A 236 14.20 -17.14 -22.46
CA GLU A 236 13.14 -17.77 -23.25
C GLU A 236 11.74 -17.85 -22.64
N GLN A 237 11.50 -17.49 -21.38
CA GLN A 237 10.21 -17.84 -20.73
C GLN A 237 9.37 -16.71 -20.14
N HIS A 238 9.86 -15.46 -20.05
CA HIS A 238 9.06 -14.37 -19.47
C HIS A 238 9.21 -13.06 -20.25
N GLU A 239 8.59 -12.99 -21.41
CA GLU A 239 8.59 -11.80 -22.30
C GLU A 239 8.14 -10.51 -21.61
N GLN A 240 7.35 -10.59 -20.53
CA GLN A 240 6.75 -9.44 -19.85
C GLN A 240 7.77 -8.51 -19.17
N TYR A 241 8.92 -9.04 -18.74
CA TYR A 241 9.96 -8.29 -18.01
C TYR A 241 11.32 -8.28 -18.73
N PHE A 242 11.34 -8.69 -19.99
CA PHE A 242 12.54 -8.66 -20.81
C PHE A 242 12.27 -7.86 -22.07
N GLN A 243 13.04 -6.80 -22.31
CA GLN A 243 13.09 -6.05 -23.55
C GLN A 243 14.49 -6.21 -24.15
N ASP A 244 14.58 -6.64 -25.39
CA ASP A 244 15.85 -6.83 -26.12
C ASP A 244 16.86 -7.73 -25.37
N GLY A 245 16.37 -8.75 -24.66
CA GLY A 245 17.21 -9.64 -23.86
C GLY A 245 17.72 -9.05 -22.54
N LEU A 246 17.27 -7.86 -22.17
CA LEU A 246 17.63 -7.19 -20.92
C LEU A 246 16.44 -7.16 -19.96
N LEU A 247 16.71 -7.40 -18.67
CA LEU A 247 15.71 -7.30 -17.61
C LEU A 247 15.22 -5.85 -17.47
N GLU A 248 13.90 -5.64 -17.64
CA GLU A 248 13.24 -4.36 -17.40
C GLU A 248 13.08 -4.12 -15.90
N VAL A 249 14.10 -3.54 -15.31
CA VAL A 249 14.21 -3.35 -13.85
C VAL A 249 13.12 -2.41 -13.32
N ASP A 250 12.77 -1.37 -14.07
CA ASP A 250 11.79 -0.35 -13.64
C ASP A 250 10.38 -0.92 -13.59
N GLY A 251 9.97 -1.69 -14.59
CA GLY A 251 8.70 -2.41 -14.60
C GLY A 251 8.60 -3.40 -13.46
N LEU A 252 9.65 -4.19 -13.26
CA LEU A 252 9.72 -5.17 -12.19
C LEU A 252 9.67 -4.53 -10.79
N ASN A 253 10.38 -3.42 -10.58
CA ASN A 253 10.34 -2.68 -9.31
C ASN A 253 8.95 -2.10 -9.03
N ARG A 254 8.30 -1.51 -10.04
CA ARG A 254 6.91 -1.02 -9.94
C ARG A 254 5.97 -2.13 -9.52
N ASP A 255 6.07 -3.28 -10.16
CA ASP A 255 5.19 -4.43 -9.91
C ASP A 255 5.45 -5.07 -8.53
N LEU A 256 6.69 -5.08 -8.04
CA LEU A 256 7.02 -5.47 -6.67
C LEU A 256 6.37 -4.53 -5.63
N VAL A 257 6.35 -3.22 -5.89
CA VAL A 257 5.69 -2.23 -5.01
C VAL A 257 4.17 -2.40 -5.05
N GLU A 258 3.60 -2.64 -6.22
CA GLU A 258 2.16 -2.85 -6.37
C GLU A 258 1.72 -4.17 -5.73
N CYS A 259 2.48 -5.25 -5.92
CA CYS A 259 2.25 -6.54 -5.25
C CYS A 259 2.28 -6.38 -3.71
N HIS A 260 3.22 -5.59 -3.16
CA HIS A 260 3.26 -5.27 -1.74
C HIS A 260 1.95 -4.61 -1.27
N SER A 261 1.43 -3.65 -2.03
CA SER A 261 0.15 -2.99 -1.73
C SER A 261 -1.02 -3.97 -1.77
N HIS A 262 -1.02 -4.91 -2.70
CA HIS A 262 -2.04 -5.96 -2.80
C HIS A 262 -2.00 -6.95 -1.64
N VAL A 263 -0.82 -7.30 -1.14
CA VAL A 263 -0.67 -8.16 0.05
C VAL A 263 -1.21 -7.47 1.30
N MET A 264 -1.02 -6.15 1.42
CA MET A 264 -1.41 -5.34 2.59
C MET A 264 -2.86 -4.85 2.56
N TRP A 265 -3.66 -5.19 1.56
CA TRP A 265 -5.01 -4.65 1.38
C TRP A 265 -5.97 -4.98 2.54
N LYS A 266 -5.80 -6.12 3.25
CA LYS A 266 -6.51 -6.48 4.47
C LYS A 266 -5.58 -6.40 5.68
N ARG A 267 -6.08 -5.83 6.78
CA ARG A 267 -5.32 -5.70 8.04
C ARG A 267 -5.79 -6.77 9.03
N PRO A 268 -5.16 -7.94 9.11
CA PRO A 268 -5.61 -9.05 9.95
C PRO A 268 -5.74 -8.67 11.44
N GLN A 269 -4.83 -7.83 11.93
CA GLN A 269 -4.83 -7.37 13.32
C GLN A 269 -6.09 -6.59 13.68
N ALA A 270 -6.62 -5.76 12.75
CA ALA A 270 -7.87 -5.04 12.97
C ALA A 270 -9.05 -6.01 13.08
N TYR A 271 -9.11 -7.03 12.24
CA TYR A 271 -10.14 -8.07 12.32
C TYR A 271 -9.99 -8.95 13.55
N TRP A 272 -8.78 -9.24 13.97
CA TRP A 272 -8.52 -9.94 15.22
C TRP A 272 -9.08 -9.20 16.42
N SER A 273 -8.81 -7.90 16.52
CA SER A 273 -9.34 -7.03 17.58
C SER A 273 -10.86 -6.95 17.53
N LEU A 274 -11.44 -6.82 16.32
CA LEU A 274 -12.88 -6.80 16.11
C LEU A 274 -13.54 -8.10 16.57
N ILE A 275 -13.01 -9.26 16.20
CA ILE A 275 -13.54 -10.57 16.61
C ILE A 275 -13.51 -10.70 18.14
N LYS A 276 -12.42 -10.28 18.79
CA LYS A 276 -12.33 -10.29 20.26
C LYS A 276 -13.42 -9.44 20.93
N GLU A 277 -13.70 -8.25 20.40
CA GLU A 277 -14.79 -7.42 20.94
C GLU A 277 -16.17 -8.02 20.67
N MET A 278 -16.36 -8.71 19.53
CA MET A 278 -17.59 -9.46 19.26
C MET A 278 -17.75 -10.66 20.21
N GLU A 279 -16.68 -11.40 20.54
CA GLU A 279 -16.68 -12.47 21.54
C GLU A 279 -17.11 -11.90 22.91
N LYS A 280 -16.56 -10.77 23.33
CA LYS A 280 -16.99 -10.10 24.58
C LYS A 280 -18.45 -9.68 24.55
N ALA A 281 -18.95 -9.21 23.40
CA ALA A 281 -20.36 -8.85 23.24
C ALA A 281 -21.27 -10.08 23.35
N MET A 282 -20.86 -11.21 22.77
CA MET A 282 -21.54 -12.49 22.93
C MET A 282 -21.62 -12.91 24.39
N ASP A 283 -20.51 -12.82 25.14
CA ASP A 283 -20.45 -13.15 26.55
C ASP A 283 -21.33 -12.22 27.41
N ARG A 284 -21.37 -10.89 27.07
CA ARG A 284 -22.25 -9.92 27.74
C ARG A 284 -23.72 -10.31 27.54
N PHE A 285 -24.11 -10.59 26.30
CA PHE A 285 -25.46 -11.04 25.99
C PHE A 285 -25.80 -12.30 26.77
N LEU A 286 -24.96 -13.33 26.74
CA LEU A 286 -25.25 -14.61 27.39
C LEU A 286 -25.38 -14.48 28.92
N ARG A 287 -24.54 -13.65 29.56
CA ARG A 287 -24.64 -13.40 31.01
C ARG A 287 -26.00 -12.82 31.39
N LYS A 288 -26.44 -11.77 30.69
CA LYS A 288 -27.76 -11.13 30.94
C LYS A 288 -28.91 -12.08 30.57
N TRP A 289 -28.83 -12.77 29.45
CA TRP A 289 -29.78 -13.77 29.00
C TRP A 289 -29.96 -14.90 30.03
N ASN A 290 -28.88 -15.39 30.61
CA ASN A 290 -28.91 -16.44 31.64
C ASN A 290 -29.45 -15.89 33.00
N SER A 291 -29.17 -14.66 33.36
CA SER A 291 -29.72 -14.06 34.59
C SER A 291 -31.24 -13.97 34.57
N MET A 292 -31.86 -13.98 33.41
CA MET A 292 -33.31 -13.99 33.23
C MET A 292 -33.94 -15.40 33.30
N LYS A 293 -33.10 -16.46 33.35
CA LYS A 293 -33.56 -17.87 33.40
C LYS A 293 -34.29 -18.23 34.72
N THR A 294 -34.05 -17.51 35.78
CA THR A 294 -34.70 -17.75 37.08
C THR A 294 -36.22 -17.56 37.12
N LYS A 295 -36.81 -17.06 36.00
CA LYS A 295 -38.26 -16.87 35.80
C LYS A 295 -38.89 -17.93 34.90
N ASP A 296 -38.19 -19.02 34.56
CA ASP A 296 -38.59 -19.99 33.52
C ASP A 296 -39.78 -20.89 33.90
N ASP A 297 -40.13 -21.00 35.18
CA ASP A 297 -41.23 -21.88 35.65
C ASP A 297 -42.61 -21.55 35.07
N PHE A 298 -42.77 -20.32 34.54
CA PHE A 298 -44.04 -19.83 33.99
C PHE A 298 -44.03 -19.65 32.48
N MET A 299 -43.01 -20.16 31.76
CA MET A 299 -42.92 -20.01 30.31
C MET A 299 -43.81 -21.04 29.57
N SER A 300 -44.47 -20.55 28.50
CA SER A 300 -45.20 -21.38 27.54
C SER A 300 -44.26 -22.31 26.75
N ALA A 301 -44.78 -23.38 26.17
CA ALA A 301 -44.00 -24.30 25.35
C ALA A 301 -43.32 -23.59 24.15
N PRO A 302 -43.95 -22.65 23.39
CA PRO A 302 -43.30 -21.89 22.32
C PRO A 302 -42.15 -21.00 22.82
N GLU A 303 -42.32 -20.34 23.98
CA GLU A 303 -41.26 -19.50 24.56
C GLU A 303 -40.03 -20.33 24.94
N ARG A 304 -40.24 -21.53 25.54
CA ARG A 304 -39.15 -22.45 25.87
C ARG A 304 -38.43 -22.97 24.60
N MET A 305 -39.17 -23.25 23.53
CA MET A 305 -38.60 -23.66 22.27
C MET A 305 -37.75 -22.55 21.64
N HIS A 306 -38.31 -21.34 21.56
CA HIS A 306 -37.59 -20.16 21.06
C HIS A 306 -36.28 -19.91 21.83
N ARG A 307 -36.32 -20.03 23.14
CA ARG A 307 -35.13 -19.88 24.00
C ARG A 307 -34.05 -20.90 23.65
N LYS A 308 -34.42 -22.17 23.48
CA LYS A 308 -33.47 -23.21 23.06
C LYS A 308 -32.86 -22.93 21.70
N GLU A 309 -33.64 -22.35 20.78
CA GLU A 309 -33.13 -21.95 19.45
C GLU A 309 -32.13 -20.80 19.55
N ILE A 310 -32.39 -19.78 20.37
CA ILE A 310 -31.46 -18.70 20.64
C ILE A 310 -30.17 -19.22 21.28
N ASP A 311 -30.25 -20.13 22.26
CA ASP A 311 -29.06 -20.74 22.88
C ASP A 311 -28.26 -21.61 21.86
N LYS A 312 -28.93 -22.27 20.94
CA LYS A 312 -28.28 -23.03 19.84
C LYS A 312 -27.59 -22.08 18.84
N LEU A 313 -28.31 -21.02 18.46
CA LEU A 313 -27.78 -19.98 17.57
C LEU A 313 -26.56 -19.29 18.17
N HIS A 314 -26.62 -18.95 19.46
CA HIS A 314 -25.49 -18.35 20.19
C HIS A 314 -24.25 -19.23 20.07
N ARG A 315 -24.35 -20.53 20.39
CA ARG A 315 -23.21 -21.48 20.27
C ARG A 315 -22.70 -21.60 18.85
N SER A 316 -23.58 -21.60 17.86
CA SER A 316 -23.21 -21.65 16.44
C SER A 316 -22.42 -20.41 16.02
N MET A 317 -22.86 -19.21 16.43
CA MET A 317 -22.16 -17.97 16.15
C MET A 317 -20.82 -17.87 16.89
N GLN A 318 -20.73 -18.34 18.13
CA GLN A 318 -19.48 -18.42 18.88
C GLN A 318 -18.46 -19.30 18.15
N ALA A 319 -18.85 -20.52 17.76
CA ALA A 319 -17.99 -21.41 16.98
C ALA A 319 -17.55 -20.78 15.63
N ARG A 320 -18.42 -19.98 14.99
CA ARG A 320 -18.10 -19.22 13.79
C ARG A 320 -17.08 -18.12 14.04
N LEU A 321 -17.17 -17.40 15.16
CA LEU A 321 -16.18 -16.38 15.55
C LEU A 321 -14.81 -17.02 15.83
N GLU A 322 -14.78 -18.17 16.52
CA GLU A 322 -13.56 -18.96 16.74
C GLU A 322 -12.93 -19.41 15.41
N PHE A 323 -13.74 -19.89 14.47
CA PHE A 323 -13.26 -20.23 13.12
C PHE A 323 -12.63 -19.01 12.41
N TYR A 324 -13.28 -17.84 12.46
CA TYR A 324 -12.70 -16.62 11.84
C TYR A 324 -11.43 -16.16 12.55
N LYS A 325 -11.31 -16.36 13.83
CA LYS A 325 -10.10 -16.07 14.61
C LYS A 325 -8.90 -16.88 14.10
N VAL A 326 -9.09 -18.21 13.92
CA VAL A 326 -8.08 -19.08 13.33
C VAL A 326 -7.74 -18.67 11.91
N LYS A 327 -8.76 -18.37 11.08
CA LYS A 327 -8.61 -17.93 9.69
C LYS A 327 -7.79 -16.62 9.59
N VAL A 328 -8.12 -15.61 10.42
CA VAL A 328 -7.43 -14.32 10.45
C VAL A 328 -5.98 -14.48 10.90
N LYS A 329 -5.72 -15.34 11.89
CA LYS A 329 -4.35 -15.63 12.33
C LYS A 329 -3.53 -16.32 11.24
N GLY A 330 -4.13 -17.26 10.51
CA GLY A 330 -3.52 -17.87 9.33
C GLY A 330 -3.18 -16.84 8.25
N LEU A 331 -4.10 -15.91 7.99
CA LEU A 331 -3.88 -14.79 7.05
C LEU A 331 -2.74 -13.88 7.50
N GLU A 332 -2.63 -13.54 8.78
CA GLU A 332 -1.54 -12.73 9.33
C GLU A 332 -0.18 -13.38 9.12
N ASN A 333 -0.05 -14.67 9.46
CA ASN A 333 1.18 -15.44 9.24
C ASN A 333 1.56 -15.47 7.76
N TYR A 334 0.56 -15.62 6.90
CA TYR A 334 0.75 -15.65 5.46
C TYR A 334 1.25 -14.31 4.92
N ILE A 335 0.62 -13.19 5.32
CA ILE A 335 1.04 -11.83 4.96
C ILE A 335 2.48 -11.58 5.41
N HIS A 336 2.82 -11.94 6.64
CA HIS A 336 4.17 -11.76 7.18
C HIS A 336 5.22 -12.53 6.36
N THR A 337 4.93 -13.79 6.00
CA THR A 337 5.83 -14.58 5.15
C THR A 337 5.97 -13.98 3.75
N THR A 338 4.87 -13.54 3.15
CA THR A 338 4.87 -12.93 1.82
C THR A 338 5.65 -11.61 1.80
N LEU A 339 5.51 -10.78 2.83
CA LEU A 339 6.28 -9.54 2.97
C LEU A 339 7.78 -9.80 3.13
N LYS A 340 8.19 -10.84 3.86
CA LYS A 340 9.60 -11.24 3.94
C LYS A 340 10.14 -11.66 2.58
N ARG A 341 9.38 -12.43 1.81
CA ARG A 341 9.76 -12.81 0.44
C ARG A 341 9.90 -11.59 -0.47
N LEU A 342 8.94 -10.67 -0.46
CA LEU A 342 9.02 -9.41 -1.21
C LEU A 342 10.26 -8.59 -0.84
N LYS A 343 10.62 -8.54 0.43
CA LYS A 343 11.84 -7.86 0.89
C LYS A 343 13.09 -8.47 0.26
N VAL A 344 13.18 -9.81 0.24
CA VAL A 344 14.31 -10.52 -0.39
C VAL A 344 14.38 -10.20 -1.90
N GLN A 345 13.26 -10.18 -2.60
CA GLN A 345 13.24 -9.87 -4.03
C GLN A 345 13.67 -8.42 -4.31
N ARG A 346 13.25 -7.47 -3.49
CA ARG A 346 13.70 -6.08 -3.62
C ARG A 346 15.20 -5.95 -3.37
N GLU A 347 15.75 -6.64 -2.37
CA GLU A 347 17.20 -6.65 -2.11
C GLU A 347 17.97 -7.30 -3.29
N ALA A 348 17.44 -8.38 -3.87
CA ALA A 348 18.02 -9.01 -5.05
C ALA A 348 18.02 -8.06 -6.26
N LEU A 349 16.90 -7.37 -6.50
CA LEU A 349 16.79 -6.38 -7.56
C LEU A 349 17.79 -5.23 -7.38
N TYR A 350 17.93 -4.72 -6.16
CA TYR A 350 18.96 -3.71 -5.84
C TYR A 350 20.36 -4.19 -6.16
N ASN A 351 20.69 -5.45 -5.84
CA ASN A 351 21.98 -6.02 -6.15
C ASN A 351 22.19 -6.13 -7.68
N ILE A 352 21.16 -6.49 -8.45
CA ILE A 352 21.23 -6.52 -9.92
C ILE A 352 21.49 -5.13 -10.49
N MET A 353 20.79 -4.11 -9.98
CA MET A 353 21.00 -2.71 -10.38
C MET A 353 22.43 -2.24 -10.11
N SER A 354 22.93 -2.49 -8.89
CA SER A 354 24.29 -2.11 -8.52
C SER A 354 25.35 -2.81 -9.38
N GLN A 355 25.14 -4.09 -9.74
CA GLN A 355 26.02 -4.80 -10.66
C GLN A 355 25.99 -4.20 -12.08
N ARG A 356 24.80 -3.79 -12.55
CA ARG A 356 24.65 -3.14 -13.86
C ARG A 356 25.34 -1.77 -13.89
N GLU A 357 25.14 -0.96 -12.84
CA GLU A 357 25.85 0.32 -12.70
C GLU A 357 27.38 0.13 -12.68
N ALA A 358 27.87 -0.87 -11.94
CA ALA A 358 29.29 -1.15 -11.90
C ALA A 358 29.85 -1.53 -13.28
N ARG A 359 29.13 -2.33 -14.08
CA ARG A 359 29.50 -2.66 -15.47
C ARG A 359 29.51 -1.42 -16.36
N LEU A 360 28.48 -0.59 -16.30
CA LEU A 360 28.41 0.67 -17.07
C LEU A 360 29.56 1.61 -16.71
N ASN A 361 29.90 1.72 -15.43
CA ASN A 361 31.04 2.51 -14.99
C ASN A 361 32.39 1.97 -15.52
N LEU A 362 32.56 0.64 -15.65
CA LEU A 362 33.73 0.03 -16.27
C LEU A 362 33.78 0.31 -17.76
N GLU A 363 32.65 0.25 -18.49
CA GLU A 363 32.57 0.61 -19.90
C GLU A 363 32.93 2.09 -20.11
N ILE A 364 32.35 2.99 -19.30
CA ILE A 364 32.66 4.43 -19.37
C ILE A 364 34.15 4.68 -19.11
N ALA A 365 34.73 4.01 -18.10
CA ALA A 365 36.15 4.11 -17.83
C ALA A 365 37.00 3.59 -19.01
N GLY A 366 36.58 2.53 -19.69
CA GLY A 366 37.22 2.03 -20.91
C GLY A 366 37.16 3.04 -22.06
N GLU A 367 36.02 3.66 -22.30
CA GLU A 367 35.88 4.70 -23.31
C GLU A 367 36.69 5.99 -22.97
N GLN A 368 36.70 6.39 -21.69
CA GLN A 368 37.53 7.50 -21.25
C GLN A 368 39.02 7.23 -21.50
N ARG A 369 39.48 5.98 -21.29
CA ARG A 369 40.85 5.56 -21.63
C ARG A 369 41.14 5.67 -23.13
N ARG A 370 40.19 5.23 -24.00
CA ARG A 370 40.32 5.40 -25.46
C ARG A 370 40.46 6.86 -25.87
N ILE A 371 39.59 7.73 -25.28
CA ILE A 371 39.64 9.19 -25.54
C ILE A 371 40.99 9.76 -25.07
N ALA A 372 41.50 9.37 -23.92
CA ALA A 372 42.78 9.80 -23.40
C ALA A 372 43.94 9.40 -24.35
N HIS A 373 43.91 8.16 -24.88
CA HIS A 373 44.91 7.71 -25.87
C HIS A 373 44.79 8.49 -27.21
N ALA A 374 43.60 8.78 -27.68
CA ALA A 374 43.41 9.63 -28.87
C ALA A 374 43.94 11.05 -28.64
N SER A 375 43.63 11.66 -27.49
CA SER A 375 44.14 12.97 -27.10
C SER A 375 45.68 13.01 -27.00
N LYS A 376 46.29 11.92 -26.50
CA LYS A 376 47.77 11.77 -26.47
C LYS A 376 48.36 11.76 -27.88
N ARG A 377 47.72 11.10 -28.86
CA ARG A 377 48.13 11.09 -30.28
C ARG A 377 48.01 12.47 -30.91
N ASP A 378 46.94 13.21 -30.64
CA ASP A 378 46.77 14.58 -31.14
C ASP A 378 47.83 15.54 -30.53
N SER A 379 48.14 15.37 -29.26
CA SER A 379 49.27 16.09 -28.63
C SER A 379 50.60 15.85 -29.33
N THR A 380 50.84 14.63 -29.84
CA THR A 380 52.05 14.31 -30.60
C THR A 380 52.07 15.05 -31.97
N ALA A 381 50.92 15.17 -32.64
CA ALA A 381 50.83 15.98 -33.88
C ALA A 381 51.08 17.48 -33.63
N MET A 382 50.57 18.05 -32.49
CA MET A 382 50.90 19.41 -32.07
C MET A 382 52.39 19.62 -31.80
N LYS A 383 53.03 18.62 -31.18
CA LYS A 383 54.49 18.64 -30.97
C LYS A 383 55.26 18.76 -32.31
N THR A 384 54.83 18.02 -33.35
CA THR A 384 55.46 18.07 -34.66
C THR A 384 55.35 19.48 -35.29
N ILE A 385 54.19 20.10 -35.18
CA ILE A 385 53.96 21.49 -35.68
C ILE A 385 54.83 22.48 -34.87
N SER A 386 54.92 22.33 -33.57
CA SER A 386 55.76 23.17 -32.72
C SER A 386 57.25 23.02 -33.09
N LEU A 387 57.69 21.79 -33.41
CA LEU A 387 59.06 21.49 -33.84
C LEU A 387 59.36 22.20 -35.21
N MET A 388 58.43 22.10 -36.17
CA MET A 388 58.58 22.82 -37.43
C MET A 388 58.67 24.30 -37.22
N GLY A 389 57.81 24.90 -36.35
CA GLY A 389 57.93 26.30 -35.96
C GLY A 389 59.31 26.64 -35.37
N ALA A 390 59.79 25.84 -34.44
CA ALA A 390 61.10 26.04 -33.80
C ALA A 390 62.26 25.92 -34.77
N LEU A 391 62.11 25.12 -35.85
CA LEU A 391 63.16 24.98 -36.92
C LEU A 391 63.14 26.20 -37.83
N PHE A 392 61.98 26.66 -38.30
CA PHE A 392 61.91 27.71 -39.32
C PHE A 392 61.94 29.13 -38.78
N LEU A 393 61.43 29.39 -37.57
CA LEU A 393 61.34 30.73 -36.98
C LEU A 393 62.71 31.41 -36.78
N PRO A 394 63.76 30.72 -36.26
CA PRO A 394 65.06 31.39 -36.09
C PRO A 394 65.70 31.77 -37.41
N GLY A 395 65.55 30.87 -38.44
CA GLY A 395 66.09 31.13 -39.76
C GLY A 395 65.40 32.31 -40.47
N THR A 396 64.05 32.36 -40.39
CA THR A 396 63.30 33.49 -40.98
C THR A 396 63.55 34.81 -40.25
N TYR A 397 63.69 34.75 -38.90
CA TYR A 397 63.97 35.90 -38.08
C TYR A 397 65.39 36.45 -38.43
N LEU A 398 66.39 35.62 -38.47
CA LEU A 398 67.74 36.03 -38.87
C LEU A 398 67.80 36.52 -40.32
N ALA A 399 67.12 35.88 -41.25
CA ALA A 399 67.01 36.36 -42.63
C ALA A 399 66.39 37.78 -42.70
N SER A 400 65.37 38.02 -41.89
CA SER A 400 64.74 39.35 -41.80
C SER A 400 65.69 40.41 -41.22
N VAL A 401 66.43 40.05 -40.14
CA VAL A 401 67.44 40.93 -39.52
C VAL A 401 68.57 41.26 -40.50
N PHE A 402 69.07 40.29 -41.24
CA PHE A 402 70.11 40.48 -42.24
C PHE A 402 69.62 41.21 -43.51
N SER A 403 68.32 41.29 -43.74
CA SER A 403 67.68 42.03 -44.83
C SER A 403 67.43 43.53 -44.46
N MET A 404 67.67 43.94 -43.23
CA MET A 404 67.51 45.29 -42.78
C MET A 404 68.64 46.20 -43.33
N THR A 405 68.36 47.46 -43.54
CA THR A 405 69.25 48.48 -44.07
C THR A 405 70.50 48.82 -43.23
N PHE A 406 70.59 48.30 -42.00
CA PHE A 406 71.77 48.34 -41.16
C PHE A 406 72.95 47.49 -41.68
N PHE A 407 72.63 46.49 -42.58
CA PHE A 407 73.62 45.61 -43.22
C PHE A 407 73.67 46.00 -44.69
N ASN A 408 74.65 46.90 -45.11
CA ASN A 408 74.82 47.27 -46.47
C ASN A 408 75.72 46.21 -47.21
N PHE A 409 75.08 45.29 -47.97
CA PHE A 409 75.78 44.27 -48.77
C PHE A 409 75.95 44.69 -50.21
N GLN A 410 75.69 45.93 -50.60
CA GLN A 410 75.95 46.49 -51.93
C GLN A 410 77.40 46.92 -52.06
N THR A 411 78.22 46.08 -52.72
CA THR A 411 79.48 46.50 -53.31
C THR A 411 79.35 46.35 -54.83
N ASP A 412 79.61 47.44 -55.53
CA ASP A 412 79.62 47.52 -56.99
C ASP A 412 80.77 46.61 -57.58
N ALA A 413 80.58 45.34 -57.70
CA ALA A 413 81.34 44.42 -58.57
C ALA A 413 80.98 42.98 -58.34
N HIS A 414 80.74 42.27 -59.40
CA HIS A 414 80.38 40.87 -59.40
C HIS A 414 81.20 39.95 -58.49
N PRO A 415 80.56 39.13 -57.64
CA PRO A 415 79.89 37.86 -57.98
C PRO A 415 78.46 37.82 -57.45
N ILE A 416 77.63 36.97 -58.08
CA ILE A 416 76.18 36.80 -57.88
C ILE A 416 75.82 36.44 -56.41
N VAL A 417 76.73 36.04 -55.65
CA VAL A 417 76.56 35.67 -54.23
C VAL A 417 77.56 36.48 -53.39
N ALA A 418 77.03 37.29 -52.44
CA ALA A 418 77.90 38.05 -51.51
C ALA A 418 78.78 37.11 -50.71
N SER A 419 80.10 37.39 -50.72
CA SER A 419 81.12 36.53 -50.02
C SER A 419 80.83 36.40 -48.51
N GLN A 420 79.96 37.20 -47.95
CA GLN A 420 79.57 37.20 -46.53
C GLN A 420 78.32 36.32 -46.21
N LEU A 421 77.71 35.67 -47.23
CA LEU A 421 76.55 34.76 -47.02
C LEU A 421 76.86 33.61 -46.04
N TRP A 422 78.11 33.18 -45.94
CA TRP A 422 78.52 32.17 -45.02
C TRP A 422 78.28 32.56 -43.52
N ILE A 423 78.37 33.84 -43.18
CA ILE A 423 78.08 34.35 -41.87
C ILE A 423 76.64 34.06 -41.39
N TYR A 424 75.70 34.22 -42.33
CA TYR A 424 74.31 33.85 -42.08
C TYR A 424 74.21 32.37 -41.71
N PHE A 425 74.80 31.48 -42.45
CA PHE A 425 74.78 30.03 -42.15
C PHE A 425 75.61 29.71 -40.91
N ALA A 426 76.71 30.36 -40.66
CA ALA A 426 77.58 30.17 -39.50
C ALA A 426 76.87 30.52 -38.17
N ILE A 427 75.87 31.42 -38.21
CA ILE A 427 75.08 31.81 -37.02
C ILE A 427 73.75 31.01 -36.94
N THR A 428 73.04 30.91 -38.11
CA THR A 428 71.75 30.26 -38.11
C THR A 428 71.79 28.77 -37.80
N VAL A 429 72.77 28.04 -38.33
CA VAL A 429 72.88 26.58 -38.14
C VAL A 429 73.17 26.24 -36.67
N PRO A 430 74.14 26.85 -35.99
CA PRO A 430 74.37 26.55 -34.56
C PRO A 430 73.18 26.96 -33.66
N VAL A 431 72.55 28.10 -33.92
CA VAL A 431 71.38 28.55 -33.12
C VAL A 431 70.22 27.59 -33.31
N THR A 432 69.91 27.22 -34.57
CA THR A 432 68.85 26.24 -34.85
C THR A 432 69.15 24.85 -34.24
N ALA A 433 70.43 24.43 -34.36
CA ALA A 433 70.85 23.15 -33.76
C ALA A 433 70.75 23.16 -32.22
N ALA A 434 71.07 24.29 -31.59
CA ALA A 434 70.94 24.43 -30.13
C ALA A 434 69.46 24.40 -29.71
N ILE A 435 68.58 25.08 -30.46
CA ILE A 435 67.12 25.10 -30.16
C ILE A 435 66.50 23.69 -30.35
N VAL A 436 66.80 23.04 -31.49
CA VAL A 436 66.29 21.66 -31.76
C VAL A 436 66.89 20.65 -30.79
N GLY A 437 68.19 20.76 -30.45
CA GLY A 437 68.85 19.88 -29.50
C GLY A 437 68.27 20.02 -28.08
N SER A 438 68.02 21.26 -27.64
CA SER A 438 67.37 21.55 -26.37
C SER A 438 65.95 20.98 -26.32
N TRP A 439 65.18 21.22 -27.41
CA TRP A 439 63.82 20.66 -27.52
C TRP A 439 63.83 19.14 -27.53
N TRP A 440 64.72 18.47 -28.28
CA TRP A 440 64.84 16.99 -28.33
C TRP A 440 65.22 16.39 -26.97
N TRP A 441 66.15 17.01 -26.24
CA TRP A 441 66.57 16.62 -24.91
C TRP A 441 65.40 16.75 -23.90
N PHE A 442 64.64 17.84 -23.96
CA PHE A 442 63.48 18.08 -23.13
C PHE A 442 62.35 17.06 -23.44
N ASP A 443 62.07 16.81 -24.72
CA ASP A 443 61.04 15.87 -25.15
C ASP A 443 61.36 14.44 -24.77
N ARG A 444 62.61 14.02 -24.89
CA ARG A 444 63.09 12.68 -24.48
C ARG A 444 62.96 12.45 -22.97
N ARG A 445 63.29 13.46 -22.15
CA ARG A 445 63.06 13.40 -20.71
C ARG A 445 61.60 13.28 -20.35
N ARG A 446 60.78 14.01 -21.02
CA ARG A 446 59.32 14.05 -20.80
C ARG A 446 58.68 12.74 -21.24
N GLU A 447 59.12 12.15 -22.33
CA GLU A 447 58.62 10.87 -22.83
C GLU A 447 58.96 9.71 -21.88
N ALA A 448 60.18 9.72 -21.32
CA ALA A 448 60.56 8.75 -20.30
C ALA A 448 59.73 8.87 -19.01
N GLN A 449 59.38 10.08 -18.58
CA GLN A 449 58.47 10.28 -17.45
C GLN A 449 57.03 9.80 -17.75
N TYR A 450 56.50 10.06 -18.94
CA TYR A 450 55.17 9.59 -19.34
C TYR A 450 55.09 8.07 -19.41
N LEU A 451 56.12 7.37 -19.84
CA LEU A 451 56.17 5.90 -19.87
C LEU A 451 56.18 5.29 -18.46
N LEU A 452 56.83 5.94 -17.50
CA LEU A 452 56.79 5.54 -16.09
C LEU A 452 55.41 5.78 -15.45
N ASP A 453 54.85 6.96 -15.68
CA ASP A 453 53.50 7.31 -15.19
C ASP A 453 52.40 6.40 -15.79
N ASP A 454 52.46 6.06 -17.09
CA ASP A 454 51.55 5.14 -17.76
C ASP A 454 51.63 3.70 -17.22
N ALA A 455 52.87 3.22 -16.93
CA ALA A 455 53.10 1.88 -16.35
C ALA A 455 52.57 1.79 -14.90
N ASP A 456 52.72 2.85 -14.12
CA ASP A 456 52.17 2.92 -12.75
C ASP A 456 50.66 3.06 -12.75
N LEU A 457 50.07 3.79 -13.71
CA LEU A 457 48.63 3.89 -13.90
C LEU A 457 48.01 2.55 -14.30
N GLU A 458 48.65 1.80 -15.18
CA GLU A 458 48.21 0.47 -15.65
C GLU A 458 48.23 -0.55 -14.48
N LYS A 459 49.28 -0.55 -13.68
CA LYS A 459 49.38 -1.36 -12.46
C LYS A 459 48.35 -0.99 -11.41
N ASN A 460 48.08 0.30 -11.23
CA ASN A 460 47.08 0.77 -10.27
C ASN A 460 45.67 0.47 -10.72
N ILE A 461 45.36 0.51 -12.02
CA ILE A 461 44.04 0.13 -12.56
C ILE A 461 43.79 -1.38 -12.40
N ASP A 462 44.76 -2.22 -12.76
CA ASP A 462 44.68 -3.68 -12.56
C ASP A 462 44.52 -4.06 -11.09
N LYS A 463 45.19 -3.34 -10.20
CA LYS A 463 45.09 -3.55 -8.76
C LYS A 463 43.69 -3.11 -8.24
N MET A 464 43.21 -1.98 -8.70
CA MET A 464 41.89 -1.47 -8.34
C MET A 464 40.78 -2.36 -8.86
N GLU A 465 40.89 -2.89 -10.08
CA GLU A 465 39.95 -3.87 -10.65
C GLU A 465 39.94 -5.17 -9.82
N LYS A 466 41.10 -5.70 -9.47
CA LYS A 466 41.21 -6.88 -8.60
C LYS A 466 40.67 -6.64 -7.20
N ASP A 467 40.89 -5.47 -6.62
CA ASP A 467 40.39 -5.09 -5.29
C ASP A 467 38.85 -4.91 -5.33
N ILE A 468 38.31 -4.28 -6.37
CA ILE A 468 36.85 -4.14 -6.57
C ILE A 468 36.20 -5.52 -6.73
N MET A 469 36.74 -6.38 -7.57
CA MET A 469 36.26 -7.75 -7.77
C MET A 469 36.37 -8.59 -6.51
N PHE A 470 37.42 -8.44 -5.73
CA PHE A 470 37.63 -9.10 -4.45
C PHE A 470 36.60 -8.62 -3.40
N HIS A 471 36.38 -7.32 -3.29
CA HIS A 471 35.38 -6.75 -2.38
C HIS A 471 33.93 -7.13 -2.77
N LEU A 472 33.61 -7.19 -4.04
CA LEU A 472 32.28 -7.67 -4.55
C LEU A 472 32.09 -9.15 -4.22
N ARG A 473 33.13 -10.01 -4.42
CA ARG A 473 33.10 -11.44 -4.05
C ARG A 473 32.96 -11.62 -2.53
N LYS A 474 33.75 -10.89 -1.75
CA LYS A 474 33.71 -10.96 -0.28
C LYS A 474 32.34 -10.54 0.28
N ARG A 475 31.73 -9.52 -0.29
CA ARG A 475 30.37 -9.07 0.09
C ARG A 475 29.30 -10.11 -0.22
N THR A 476 29.39 -10.80 -1.35
CA THR A 476 28.46 -11.87 -1.74
C THR A 476 28.65 -13.11 -0.85
N MET A 477 29.88 -13.50 -0.53
CA MET A 477 30.18 -14.64 0.35
C MET A 477 29.83 -14.38 1.82
N SER A 478 30.02 -13.16 2.32
CA SER A 478 29.62 -12.78 3.69
C SER A 478 28.11 -12.86 3.88
N LYS A 479 27.32 -12.45 2.89
CA LYS A 479 25.86 -12.59 2.93
C LYS A 479 25.39 -14.05 2.85
N ALA A 480 26.04 -14.89 2.05
CA ALA A 480 25.73 -16.31 1.97
C ALA A 480 26.02 -17.04 3.30
N ASN A 481 27.09 -16.71 3.99
CA ASN A 481 27.43 -17.29 5.31
C ASN A 481 26.46 -16.83 6.41
N THR A 482 25.93 -15.61 6.37
CA THR A 482 24.92 -15.14 7.33
C THR A 482 23.58 -15.88 7.15
N TRP A 483 23.27 -16.36 5.96
CA TRP A 483 22.08 -17.19 5.71
C TRP A 483 22.21 -18.60 6.31
N ASN A 484 23.38 -19.21 6.21
CA ASN A 484 23.64 -20.54 6.77
C ASN A 484 23.64 -20.55 8.31
N SER A 485 23.98 -19.44 8.96
CA SER A 485 23.92 -19.32 10.43
C SER A 485 22.51 -19.14 11.01
N ILE A 486 21.53 -18.74 10.18
CA ILE A 486 20.12 -18.54 10.60
C ILE A 486 19.30 -19.83 10.45
N THR A 487 19.79 -20.83 9.70
CA THR A 487 19.07 -22.06 9.38
C THR A 487 19.44 -23.27 10.25
N THR A 488 20.37 -23.14 11.21
CA THR A 488 20.61 -24.20 12.20
C THR A 488 19.64 -24.00 13.39
N PRO A 489 18.64 -24.87 13.59
CA PRO A 489 17.88 -24.87 14.81
C PRO A 489 18.78 -25.34 15.93
N THR A 490 19.02 -24.51 16.93
CA THR A 490 19.51 -24.97 18.23
C THR A 490 18.52 -25.97 18.80
N SER A 491 18.88 -27.24 18.73
CA SER A 491 18.28 -28.30 19.53
C SER A 491 18.60 -28.05 21.01
N VAL A 492 17.62 -27.64 21.80
CA VAL A 492 17.42 -27.98 23.21
C VAL A 492 15.93 -28.10 23.47
#